data_286651599c8edbb57e3de7d3aa2ac954
#
_entry.id   286651599c8edbb57e3de7d3aa2ac954
#
_cell.length_a   1.000
_cell.length_b   1.000
_cell.length_c   1.000
_cell.angle_alpha   90.00
_cell.angle_beta   90.00
_cell.angle_gamma   90.00
#
_symmetry.space_group_name_H-M   'P 1'
#
loop_
_entity.id
_entity.type
_entity.pdbx_description
1 polymer ?
#
loop_
_entity_poly.entity_id
_entity_poly.type
_entity_poly.pdbx_seq_one_letter_code
_entity_poly.pdbx_strand_id
1 'polypeptide(L)'
;MVLLARKDEEGNTQALYDHLHGAGRLASGFEDEFADISRTAAVLHDVGKVAQQFQTYLLSDDGHRGDVQHARQGAFVVNDFFESKGEIEEIAKEILELAISKHHGGLPDCIDESGNRAFLLGFTESDKSNEKYAYQEIKRGLNGLALDLQSNFRGSAEDIACFLKKIKSLRLSKDSIYFYLGLLVKLIYSRLVDADRTDAACFETRKQYRPNAVDWQNLISRLDKSMRSFDSSSEINRIRHQINEQCCLAGARETGIYRLSIPTGGGKTLASLNFALHHALKTGKHRIIYVIPYLSITTQTAKTFRDVLGLNADSDVLLEHYSTAGMQRSADVADNASSEFEDAGEHQRKLAAERWDNPIIVTTMVEFLETVMSARGTKLRKFHNMADSVIIFDEIQSLPMNTINLFNEIVSFLSKITNSTILLCSATQPLLEKTKRENLLLSEKPDLIAETESYEDKLRRTRIVASAENKSCDELGQIIYQQARKNGNCLAIVNLKKEAREIFQCLERLDVNHEFELIRLSTAMCGRHRTDCLNRIGALLDPGNPKPVICVSTQLIEAGVDISFACVVRAVLCRPLGAVIGMVNR
;
A
#
# COMPACT_ATOMS: atom_id res chain seq x y z
N MET A 1 -24.54 -38.20 8.12
CA MET A 1 -23.32 -38.11 7.31
C MET A 1 -22.68 -36.75 7.64
N VAL A 2 -21.40 -36.71 7.95
CA VAL A 2 -20.70 -35.43 8.17
C VAL A 2 -20.55 -34.72 6.81
N LEU A 3 -21.01 -33.48 6.71
CA LEU A 3 -20.85 -32.66 5.51
C LEU A 3 -19.40 -32.16 5.46
N LEU A 4 -18.78 -32.23 4.27
CA LEU A 4 -17.37 -31.92 4.04
C LEU A 4 -17.21 -30.59 3.32
N ALA A 5 -16.21 -29.80 3.70
CA ALA A 5 -15.83 -28.57 3.05
C ALA A 5 -14.76 -28.78 1.97
N ARG A 6 -13.77 -29.65 2.27
CA ARG A 6 -12.63 -29.92 1.37
C ARG A 6 -11.94 -31.25 1.70
N LYS A 7 -11.13 -31.72 0.76
CA LYS A 7 -10.25 -32.90 0.88
C LYS A 7 -8.85 -32.45 0.44
N ASP A 8 -7.80 -32.80 1.18
CA ASP A 8 -6.41 -32.56 0.79
C ASP A 8 -5.86 -33.66 -0.11
N GLU A 9 -4.64 -33.49 -0.62
CA GLU A 9 -3.97 -34.47 -1.48
C GLU A 9 -3.69 -35.79 -0.77
N GLU A 10 -3.59 -35.80 0.55
CA GLU A 10 -3.39 -37.00 1.37
C GLU A 10 -4.70 -37.75 1.66
N GLY A 11 -5.85 -37.19 1.25
CA GLY A 11 -7.17 -37.75 1.45
C GLY A 11 -7.84 -37.35 2.78
N ASN A 12 -7.22 -36.48 3.59
CA ASN A 12 -7.86 -35.96 4.80
C ASN A 12 -8.99 -35.02 4.42
N THR A 13 -10.03 -34.96 5.25
CA THR A 13 -11.20 -34.14 5.00
C THR A 13 -11.46 -33.16 6.15
N GLN A 14 -11.93 -31.96 5.79
CA GLN A 14 -12.40 -30.96 6.75
C GLN A 14 -13.92 -30.96 6.77
N ALA A 15 -14.52 -31.00 7.97
CA ALA A 15 -15.97 -30.85 8.08
C ALA A 15 -16.42 -29.45 7.72
N LEU A 16 -17.56 -29.32 7.02
CA LEU A 16 -18.11 -28.03 6.60
C LEU A 16 -18.42 -27.14 7.83
N TYR A 17 -18.92 -27.71 8.90
CA TYR A 17 -19.13 -27.01 10.17
C TYR A 17 -17.82 -26.33 10.65
N ASP A 18 -16.73 -27.08 10.72
CA ASP A 18 -15.45 -26.58 11.25
C ASP A 18 -14.89 -25.45 10.35
N HIS A 19 -15.00 -25.60 9.04
CA HIS A 19 -14.60 -24.60 8.08
C HIS A 19 -15.39 -23.29 8.22
N LEU A 20 -16.72 -23.36 8.22
CA LEU A 20 -17.56 -22.16 8.32
C LEU A 20 -17.34 -21.41 9.63
N HIS A 21 -17.29 -22.13 10.75
CA HIS A 21 -17.02 -21.54 12.05
C HIS A 21 -15.57 -21.08 12.23
N GLY A 22 -14.61 -21.78 11.60
CA GLY A 22 -13.20 -21.38 11.52
C GLY A 22 -13.03 -20.06 10.77
N ALA A 23 -13.58 -19.98 9.57
CA ALA A 23 -13.60 -18.75 8.77
C ALA A 23 -14.35 -17.62 9.49
N GLY A 24 -15.48 -17.92 10.15
CA GLY A 24 -16.24 -16.96 10.94
C GLY A 24 -15.41 -16.33 12.06
N ARG A 25 -14.66 -17.14 12.82
CA ARG A 25 -13.75 -16.63 13.87
C ARG A 25 -12.64 -15.76 13.30
N LEU A 26 -12.04 -16.16 12.17
CA LEU A 26 -10.98 -15.40 11.51
C LEU A 26 -11.50 -14.05 10.98
N ALA A 27 -12.66 -14.03 10.34
CA ALA A 27 -13.25 -12.82 9.77
C ALA A 27 -13.71 -11.82 10.84
N SER A 28 -14.08 -12.27 12.04
CA SER A 28 -14.52 -11.42 13.16
C SER A 28 -13.42 -11.13 14.19
N GLY A 29 -12.20 -11.58 13.95
CA GLY A 29 -11.08 -11.42 14.88
C GLY A 29 -10.49 -10.02 14.96
N PHE A 30 -11.19 -9.00 14.46
CA PHE A 30 -10.78 -7.59 14.48
C PHE A 30 -11.53 -6.85 15.59
N GLU A 31 -10.82 -6.01 16.35
CA GLU A 31 -11.39 -5.21 17.44
C GLU A 31 -12.05 -3.93 16.88
N ASP A 32 -13.06 -4.08 16.03
CA ASP A 32 -13.80 -2.96 15.42
C ASP A 32 -15.31 -3.21 15.29
N GLU A 33 -16.01 -2.22 14.77
CA GLU A 33 -17.48 -2.16 14.65
C GLU A 33 -18.04 -3.09 13.55
N PHE A 34 -17.23 -3.93 12.88
CA PHE A 34 -17.65 -4.75 11.73
C PHE A 34 -17.45 -6.24 11.95
N ALA A 35 -17.34 -6.67 13.21
CA ALA A 35 -17.07 -8.06 13.56
C ALA A 35 -18.24 -8.98 13.20
N ASP A 36 -19.49 -8.56 13.46
CA ASP A 36 -20.66 -9.40 13.27
C ASP A 36 -21.05 -9.55 11.81
N ILE A 37 -21.00 -8.48 11.02
CA ILE A 37 -21.26 -8.57 9.57
C ILE A 37 -20.16 -9.37 8.86
N SER A 38 -18.89 -9.25 9.31
CA SER A 38 -17.78 -10.05 8.77
C SER A 38 -17.94 -11.53 9.10
N ARG A 39 -18.34 -11.85 10.35
CA ARG A 39 -18.66 -13.22 10.77
C ARG A 39 -19.79 -13.79 9.95
N THR A 40 -20.88 -13.05 9.80
CA THR A 40 -22.06 -13.47 9.03
C THR A 40 -21.70 -13.79 7.58
N ALA A 41 -20.92 -12.93 6.93
CA ALA A 41 -20.42 -13.19 5.58
C ALA A 41 -19.63 -14.51 5.53
N ALA A 42 -18.73 -14.73 6.49
CA ALA A 42 -17.85 -15.90 6.52
C ALA A 42 -18.59 -17.21 6.87
N VAL A 43 -19.53 -17.21 7.80
CA VAL A 43 -20.27 -18.45 8.12
C VAL A 43 -21.30 -18.83 7.05
N LEU A 44 -21.64 -17.92 6.13
CA LEU A 44 -22.62 -18.18 5.07
C LEU A 44 -21.99 -18.39 3.68
N HIS A 45 -20.70 -18.07 3.48
CA HIS A 45 -20.12 -18.03 2.13
C HIS A 45 -20.19 -19.38 1.40
N ASP A 46 -19.98 -20.46 2.11
CA ASP A 46 -19.83 -21.82 1.58
C ASP A 46 -20.97 -22.77 1.99
N VAL A 47 -22.12 -22.27 2.46
CA VAL A 47 -23.29 -23.12 2.78
C VAL A 47 -23.81 -23.90 1.55
N GLY A 48 -23.47 -23.46 0.35
CA GLY A 48 -23.74 -24.20 -0.90
C GLY A 48 -23.12 -25.60 -0.95
N LYS A 49 -22.05 -25.82 -0.17
CA LYS A 49 -21.41 -27.14 -0.04
C LYS A 49 -22.28 -28.20 0.67
N VAL A 50 -23.40 -27.83 1.27
CA VAL A 50 -24.42 -28.75 1.82
C VAL A 50 -25.01 -29.64 0.71
N ALA A 51 -25.12 -29.14 -0.51
CA ALA A 51 -25.74 -29.86 -1.61
C ALA A 51 -25.09 -31.24 -1.88
N GLN A 52 -25.94 -32.28 -2.05
CA GLN A 52 -25.47 -33.65 -2.33
C GLN A 52 -24.53 -33.71 -3.55
N GLN A 53 -24.81 -32.89 -4.56
CA GLN A 53 -23.97 -32.79 -5.75
C GLN A 53 -22.54 -32.38 -5.40
N PHE A 54 -22.36 -31.40 -4.47
CA PHE A 54 -21.02 -30.98 -4.02
C PHE A 54 -20.34 -32.10 -3.21
N GLN A 55 -21.05 -32.75 -2.31
CA GLN A 55 -20.51 -33.85 -1.49
C GLN A 55 -20.06 -35.03 -2.36
N THR A 56 -20.84 -35.37 -3.39
CA THR A 56 -20.47 -36.42 -4.36
C THR A 56 -19.23 -36.00 -5.18
N TYR A 57 -19.20 -34.76 -5.66
CA TYR A 57 -18.06 -34.19 -6.38
C TYR A 57 -16.77 -34.26 -5.55
N LEU A 58 -16.82 -33.87 -4.28
CA LEU A 58 -15.65 -33.83 -3.39
C LEU A 58 -15.05 -35.23 -3.12
N LEU A 59 -15.89 -36.25 -3.13
CA LEU A 59 -15.51 -37.65 -2.87
C LEU A 59 -15.15 -38.40 -4.16
N SER A 60 -15.45 -37.86 -5.34
CA SER A 60 -15.10 -38.46 -6.63
C SER A 60 -13.65 -38.13 -7.02
N ASP A 61 -12.96 -39.09 -7.63
CA ASP A 61 -11.59 -38.90 -8.12
C ASP A 61 -11.54 -38.20 -9.50
N ASP A 62 -12.69 -38.07 -10.20
CA ASP A 62 -12.79 -37.51 -11.55
C ASP A 62 -13.33 -36.06 -11.59
N GLY A 63 -13.56 -35.43 -10.44
CA GLY A 63 -14.15 -34.09 -10.38
C GLY A 63 -13.15 -32.97 -10.66
N HIS A 64 -13.49 -32.05 -11.58
CA HIS A 64 -12.67 -30.86 -11.84
C HIS A 64 -13.15 -29.65 -11.04
N ARG A 65 -12.19 -28.83 -10.56
CA ARG A 65 -12.48 -27.62 -9.79
C ARG A 65 -13.36 -26.66 -10.60
N GLY A 66 -14.54 -26.32 -10.09
CA GLY A 66 -15.51 -25.44 -10.74
C GLY A 66 -16.75 -26.14 -11.33
N ASP A 67 -16.82 -27.47 -11.33
CA ASP A 67 -17.95 -28.23 -11.86
C ASP A 67 -19.24 -27.99 -11.07
N VAL A 68 -19.14 -27.72 -9.76
CA VAL A 68 -20.28 -27.45 -8.90
C VAL A 68 -20.23 -26.03 -8.34
N GLN A 69 -21.25 -25.23 -8.67
CA GLN A 69 -21.37 -23.87 -8.16
C GLN A 69 -21.93 -23.89 -6.74
N HIS A 70 -21.21 -23.28 -5.78
CA HIS A 70 -21.59 -23.22 -4.36
C HIS A 70 -21.52 -21.81 -3.74
N ALA A 71 -21.03 -20.82 -4.47
CA ALA A 71 -20.78 -19.49 -3.94
C ALA A 71 -22.04 -18.60 -3.79
N ARG A 72 -23.09 -18.84 -4.59
CA ARG A 72 -24.29 -17.98 -4.60
C ARG A 72 -25.31 -18.34 -3.55
N GLN A 73 -25.30 -19.57 -3.09
CA GLN A 73 -26.35 -20.12 -2.22
C GLN A 73 -26.38 -19.44 -0.85
N GLY A 74 -25.23 -19.03 -0.32
CA GLY A 74 -25.18 -18.24 0.91
C GLY A 74 -25.89 -16.90 0.77
N ALA A 75 -25.76 -16.24 -0.39
CA ALA A 75 -26.49 -15.02 -0.68
C ALA A 75 -28.01 -15.27 -0.83
N PHE A 76 -28.44 -16.42 -1.34
CA PHE A 76 -29.85 -16.79 -1.34
C PHE A 76 -30.39 -16.98 0.09
N VAL A 77 -29.58 -17.51 1.02
CA VAL A 77 -29.95 -17.63 2.43
C VAL A 77 -30.13 -16.23 3.03
N VAL A 78 -29.20 -15.31 2.77
CA VAL A 78 -29.36 -13.90 3.21
C VAL A 78 -30.64 -13.31 2.63
N ASN A 79 -30.89 -13.48 1.35
CA ASN A 79 -32.06 -12.92 0.68
C ASN A 79 -33.38 -13.42 1.25
N ASP A 80 -33.47 -14.71 1.60
CA ASP A 80 -34.70 -15.33 2.11
C ASP A 80 -34.92 -15.13 3.60
N PHE A 81 -33.87 -15.12 4.42
CA PHE A 81 -33.98 -15.19 5.88
C PHE A 81 -33.64 -13.87 6.57
N PHE A 82 -33.00 -12.93 5.88
CA PHE A 82 -32.74 -11.62 6.45
C PHE A 82 -33.93 -10.70 6.17
N GLU A 83 -34.81 -10.54 7.17
CA GLU A 83 -35.95 -9.62 7.08
C GLU A 83 -35.46 -8.16 7.09
N SER A 84 -35.78 -7.44 6.03
CA SER A 84 -35.53 -5.99 5.95
C SER A 84 -36.72 -5.24 6.53
N LYS A 85 -36.51 -4.51 7.63
CA LYS A 85 -37.51 -3.65 8.28
C LYS A 85 -37.29 -2.16 8.00
N GLY A 86 -36.17 -1.84 7.35
CA GLY A 86 -35.78 -0.47 7.04
C GLY A 86 -34.47 -0.41 6.25
N GLU A 87 -33.99 0.83 6.05
CA GLU A 87 -32.80 1.12 5.24
C GLU A 87 -31.52 0.43 5.78
N ILE A 88 -31.38 0.30 7.11
CA ILE A 88 -30.20 -0.27 7.76
C ILE A 88 -30.08 -1.76 7.41
N GLU A 89 -31.16 -2.51 7.59
CA GLU A 89 -31.22 -3.93 7.28
C GLU A 89 -31.04 -4.17 5.78
N GLU A 90 -31.59 -3.31 4.93
CA GLU A 90 -31.42 -3.40 3.48
C GLU A 90 -29.97 -3.24 3.06
N ILE A 91 -29.27 -2.24 3.60
CA ILE A 91 -27.84 -2.01 3.35
C ILE A 91 -27.02 -3.22 3.84
N ALA A 92 -27.29 -3.73 5.06
CA ALA A 92 -26.59 -4.88 5.59
C ALA A 92 -26.79 -6.13 4.71
N LYS A 93 -28.02 -6.34 4.25
CA LYS A 93 -28.40 -7.42 3.35
C LYS A 93 -27.67 -7.34 2.02
N GLU A 94 -27.68 -6.17 1.36
CA GLU A 94 -26.99 -5.97 0.08
C GLU A 94 -25.47 -6.19 0.19
N ILE A 95 -24.84 -5.72 1.28
CA ILE A 95 -23.41 -5.93 1.54
C ILE A 95 -23.10 -7.43 1.67
N LEU A 96 -23.88 -8.17 2.44
CA LEU A 96 -23.71 -9.61 2.63
C LEU A 96 -23.92 -10.38 1.32
N GLU A 97 -24.99 -10.08 0.60
CA GLU A 97 -25.32 -10.72 -0.67
C GLU A 97 -24.16 -10.53 -1.69
N LEU A 98 -23.63 -9.31 -1.77
CA LEU A 98 -22.55 -8.97 -2.68
C LEU A 98 -21.25 -9.69 -2.29
N ALA A 99 -20.83 -9.58 -1.04
CA ALA A 99 -19.58 -10.18 -0.56
C ALA A 99 -19.61 -11.71 -0.72
N ILE A 100 -20.68 -12.35 -0.28
CA ILE A 100 -20.84 -13.81 -0.30
C ILE A 100 -20.90 -14.33 -1.74
N SER A 101 -21.78 -13.77 -2.60
CA SER A 101 -21.97 -14.31 -3.94
C SER A 101 -20.73 -14.20 -4.84
N LYS A 102 -19.78 -13.36 -4.49
CA LYS A 102 -18.62 -13.01 -5.31
C LYS A 102 -17.26 -13.41 -4.75
N HIS A 103 -17.23 -14.10 -3.61
CA HIS A 103 -15.98 -14.42 -2.91
C HIS A 103 -14.95 -15.22 -3.76
N HIS A 104 -15.38 -15.96 -4.77
CA HIS A 104 -14.47 -16.63 -5.72
C HIS A 104 -14.14 -15.79 -6.96
N GLY A 105 -15.02 -14.89 -7.39
CA GLY A 105 -14.92 -14.23 -8.70
C GLY A 105 -14.46 -12.78 -8.69
N GLY A 106 -14.36 -12.16 -7.53
CA GLY A 106 -14.14 -10.72 -7.37
C GLY A 106 -15.43 -9.90 -7.47
N LEU A 107 -15.40 -8.68 -6.91
CA LEU A 107 -16.56 -7.79 -6.85
C LEU A 107 -16.93 -7.29 -8.27
N PRO A 108 -18.21 -7.32 -8.64
CA PRO A 108 -18.68 -6.79 -9.93
C PRO A 108 -18.85 -5.28 -9.86
N ASP A 109 -18.99 -4.66 -11.00
CA ASP A 109 -19.64 -3.37 -11.10
C ASP A 109 -21.14 -3.55 -10.80
N CYS A 110 -21.65 -2.81 -9.82
CA CYS A 110 -23.05 -2.92 -9.42
C CYS A 110 -23.99 -2.24 -10.41
N ILE A 111 -23.46 -1.38 -11.28
CA ILE A 111 -24.15 -0.66 -12.33
C ILE A 111 -23.44 -1.00 -13.65
N ASP A 112 -24.21 -1.42 -14.66
CA ASP A 112 -23.69 -1.68 -16.00
C ASP A 112 -23.40 -0.37 -16.79
N GLU A 113 -22.83 -0.49 -17.99
CA GLU A 113 -22.51 0.63 -18.88
C GLU A 113 -23.76 1.46 -19.29
N SER A 114 -24.95 0.85 -19.21
CA SER A 114 -26.24 1.48 -19.50
C SER A 114 -26.91 2.13 -18.28
N GLY A 115 -26.26 2.07 -17.09
CA GLY A 115 -26.80 2.60 -15.84
C GLY A 115 -27.81 1.69 -15.13
N ASN A 116 -27.98 0.43 -15.58
CA ASN A 116 -28.86 -0.53 -14.93
C ASN A 116 -28.16 -1.21 -13.74
N ARG A 117 -28.96 -1.62 -12.76
CA ARG A 117 -28.47 -2.40 -11.60
C ARG A 117 -28.13 -3.82 -12.03
N ALA A 118 -26.87 -4.04 -12.42
CA ALA A 118 -26.40 -5.35 -12.90
C ALA A 118 -26.37 -6.43 -11.81
N PHE A 119 -26.16 -6.03 -10.55
CA PHE A 119 -26.02 -6.96 -9.43
C PHE A 119 -27.33 -7.62 -9.00
N LEU A 120 -28.42 -6.85 -8.92
CA LEU A 120 -29.72 -7.34 -8.43
C LEU A 120 -30.43 -8.34 -9.38
N LEU A 121 -29.93 -8.50 -10.60
CA LEU A 121 -30.50 -9.43 -11.59
C LEU A 121 -30.25 -10.93 -11.31
N GLY A 122 -29.63 -11.27 -10.19
CA GLY A 122 -29.21 -12.63 -9.90
C GLY A 122 -29.87 -13.31 -8.68
N PHE A 123 -30.88 -12.69 -8.03
CA PHE A 123 -31.55 -13.23 -6.84
C PHE A 123 -33.05 -13.41 -7.02
N THR A 124 -33.49 -13.69 -8.25
CA THR A 124 -34.90 -13.95 -8.56
C THR A 124 -35.33 -15.34 -8.07
N GLU A 125 -36.62 -15.55 -7.90
CA GLU A 125 -37.17 -16.88 -7.59
C GLU A 125 -36.83 -17.91 -8.67
N SER A 126 -36.69 -17.50 -9.93
CA SER A 126 -36.18 -18.34 -11.02
C SER A 126 -34.74 -18.80 -10.79
N ASP A 127 -33.87 -17.91 -10.27
CA ASP A 127 -32.49 -18.30 -9.94
C ASP A 127 -32.46 -19.31 -8.79
N LYS A 128 -33.26 -19.08 -7.72
CA LYS A 128 -33.33 -19.98 -6.57
C LYS A 128 -33.94 -21.34 -6.90
N SER A 129 -34.86 -21.41 -7.85
CA SER A 129 -35.49 -22.65 -8.31
C SER A 129 -34.64 -23.42 -9.32
N ASN A 130 -33.55 -22.86 -9.82
CA ASN A 130 -32.66 -23.51 -10.75
C ASN A 130 -31.97 -24.72 -10.07
N GLU A 131 -32.16 -25.92 -10.62
CA GLU A 131 -31.65 -27.19 -10.07
C GLU A 131 -30.14 -27.19 -9.84
N LYS A 132 -29.37 -26.45 -10.65
CA LYS A 132 -27.92 -26.36 -10.49
C LYS A 132 -27.46 -25.78 -9.16
N TYR A 133 -28.34 -25.05 -8.43
CA TYR A 133 -28.01 -24.49 -7.12
C TYR A 133 -28.47 -25.34 -5.95
N ALA A 134 -29.30 -26.36 -6.18
CA ALA A 134 -29.83 -27.27 -5.16
C ALA A 134 -30.35 -26.56 -3.88
N TYR A 135 -30.93 -25.35 -4.02
CA TYR A 135 -31.21 -24.44 -2.91
C TYR A 135 -32.19 -25.01 -1.87
N GLN A 136 -33.12 -25.86 -2.30
CA GLN A 136 -34.06 -26.51 -1.38
C GLN A 136 -33.37 -27.56 -0.46
N GLU A 137 -32.32 -28.22 -0.95
CA GLU A 137 -31.48 -29.10 -0.11
C GLU A 137 -30.72 -28.29 0.92
N ILE A 138 -30.17 -27.17 0.54
CA ILE A 138 -29.42 -26.28 1.40
C ILE A 138 -30.30 -25.75 2.52
N LYS A 139 -31.51 -25.26 2.22
CA LYS A 139 -32.48 -24.81 3.25
C LYS A 139 -32.76 -25.90 4.29
N ARG A 140 -32.88 -27.16 3.90
CA ARG A 140 -33.09 -28.29 4.83
C ARG A 140 -31.82 -28.58 5.65
N GLY A 141 -30.66 -28.45 5.05
CA GLY A 141 -29.37 -28.75 5.67
C GLY A 141 -28.82 -27.69 6.63
N LEU A 142 -29.33 -26.44 6.55
CA LEU A 142 -28.86 -25.35 7.43
C LEU A 142 -28.91 -25.66 8.92
N ASN A 143 -29.97 -26.40 9.36
CA ASN A 143 -30.11 -26.80 10.76
C ASN A 143 -28.94 -27.64 11.28
N GLY A 144 -28.29 -28.41 10.39
CA GLY A 144 -27.13 -29.24 10.72
C GLY A 144 -25.83 -28.46 10.91
N LEU A 145 -25.79 -27.17 10.50
CA LEU A 145 -24.61 -26.31 10.58
C LEU A 145 -24.56 -25.47 11.86
N ALA A 146 -25.56 -25.58 12.74
CA ALA A 146 -25.67 -24.82 14.01
C ALA A 146 -25.46 -23.30 13.83
N LEU A 147 -26.01 -22.73 12.76
CA LEU A 147 -25.95 -21.30 12.48
C LEU A 147 -27.11 -20.56 13.12
N ASP A 148 -26.84 -19.64 14.04
CA ASP A 148 -27.85 -18.72 14.57
C ASP A 148 -28.04 -17.53 13.60
N LEU A 149 -28.87 -17.75 12.57
CA LEU A 149 -29.12 -16.75 11.52
C LEU A 149 -29.72 -15.46 12.08
N GLN A 150 -30.65 -15.56 13.09
CA GLN A 150 -31.30 -14.38 13.64
C GLN A 150 -30.30 -13.48 14.39
N SER A 151 -29.45 -14.09 15.23
CA SER A 151 -28.41 -13.35 15.94
C SER A 151 -27.38 -12.72 14.96
N ASN A 152 -26.94 -13.50 13.97
CA ASN A 152 -25.99 -13.02 12.95
C ASN A 152 -26.54 -11.83 12.15
N PHE A 153 -27.80 -11.90 11.71
CA PHE A 153 -28.41 -10.81 10.92
C PHE A 153 -28.66 -9.57 11.77
N ARG A 154 -29.10 -9.74 13.03
CA ARG A 154 -29.26 -8.64 13.97
C ARG A 154 -27.92 -7.94 14.23
N GLY A 155 -26.85 -8.68 14.55
CA GLY A 155 -25.52 -8.11 14.74
C GLY A 155 -25.02 -7.37 13.49
N SER A 156 -25.24 -7.94 12.30
CA SER A 156 -24.89 -7.27 11.04
C SER A 156 -25.63 -5.93 10.84
N ALA A 157 -26.91 -5.86 11.21
CA ALA A 157 -27.66 -4.61 11.15
C ALA A 157 -27.16 -3.59 12.19
N GLU A 158 -26.80 -4.05 13.39
CA GLU A 158 -26.22 -3.19 14.44
C GLU A 158 -24.87 -2.59 14.00
N ASP A 159 -24.00 -3.36 13.35
CA ASP A 159 -22.73 -2.88 12.75
C ASP A 159 -23.00 -1.78 11.73
N ILE A 160 -23.97 -1.97 10.83
CA ILE A 160 -24.33 -0.97 9.83
C ILE A 160 -24.94 0.29 10.47
N ALA A 161 -25.75 0.13 11.51
CA ALA A 161 -26.30 1.27 12.27
C ALA A 161 -25.18 2.13 12.90
N CYS A 162 -24.19 1.49 13.50
CA CYS A 162 -23.00 2.16 14.05
C CYS A 162 -22.23 2.90 12.95
N PHE A 163 -21.98 2.25 11.82
CA PHE A 163 -21.30 2.86 10.67
C PHE A 163 -22.05 4.09 10.14
N LEU A 164 -23.36 3.99 9.90
CA LEU A 164 -24.17 5.12 9.40
C LEU A 164 -24.23 6.28 10.40
N LYS A 165 -24.29 6.00 11.70
CA LYS A 165 -24.20 7.03 12.74
C LYS A 165 -22.85 7.75 12.70
N LYS A 166 -21.76 7.04 12.50
CA LYS A 166 -20.40 7.58 12.38
C LYS A 166 -20.26 8.46 11.14
N ILE A 167 -20.71 7.98 9.97
CA ILE A 167 -20.74 8.77 8.72
C ILE A 167 -21.54 10.06 8.88
N LYS A 168 -22.71 9.99 9.49
CA LYS A 168 -23.55 11.17 9.72
C LYS A 168 -22.83 12.25 10.54
N SER A 169 -22.01 11.84 11.51
CA SER A 169 -21.22 12.77 12.32
C SER A 169 -20.12 13.49 11.51
N LEU A 170 -19.63 12.89 10.43
CA LEU A 170 -18.60 13.45 9.57
C LEU A 170 -19.12 14.49 8.58
N ARG A 171 -20.45 14.64 8.43
CA ARG A 171 -21.11 15.60 7.51
C ARG A 171 -20.61 15.51 6.06
N LEU A 172 -20.43 14.27 5.58
CA LEU A 172 -19.95 13.99 4.24
C LEU A 172 -20.95 14.39 3.16
N SER A 173 -20.47 14.58 1.93
CA SER A 173 -21.34 14.72 0.75
C SER A 173 -22.09 13.40 0.49
N LYS A 174 -23.15 13.47 -0.31
CA LYS A 174 -23.90 12.27 -0.71
C LYS A 174 -23.01 11.29 -1.49
N ASP A 175 -22.16 11.81 -2.36
CA ASP A 175 -21.23 11.00 -3.16
C ASP A 175 -20.21 10.28 -2.27
N SER A 176 -19.67 10.99 -1.26
CA SER A 176 -18.75 10.39 -0.28
C SER A 176 -19.42 9.30 0.55
N ILE A 177 -20.69 9.46 0.92
CA ILE A 177 -21.43 8.42 1.65
C ILE A 177 -21.50 7.13 0.82
N TYR A 178 -21.87 7.22 -0.46
CA TYR A 178 -21.90 6.06 -1.35
C TYR A 178 -20.50 5.46 -1.57
N PHE A 179 -19.48 6.30 -1.69
CA PHE A 179 -18.10 5.84 -1.81
C PHE A 179 -17.65 5.07 -0.57
N TYR A 180 -17.99 5.55 0.64
CA TYR A 180 -17.68 4.88 1.90
C TYR A 180 -18.43 3.56 2.06
N LEU A 181 -19.68 3.47 1.62
CA LEU A 181 -20.41 2.20 1.54
C LEU A 181 -19.69 1.20 0.62
N GLY A 182 -19.21 1.66 -0.54
CA GLY A 182 -18.40 0.83 -1.44
C GLY A 182 -17.08 0.35 -0.81
N LEU A 183 -16.40 1.20 -0.02
CA LEU A 183 -15.21 0.80 0.73
C LEU A 183 -15.54 -0.18 1.85
N LEU A 184 -16.69 -0.04 2.50
CA LEU A 184 -17.15 -1.01 3.50
C LEU A 184 -17.41 -2.38 2.88
N VAL A 185 -18.08 -2.45 1.73
CA VAL A 185 -18.24 -3.71 0.97
C VAL A 185 -16.89 -4.37 0.74
N LYS A 186 -15.89 -3.59 0.29
CA LYS A 186 -14.54 -4.10 0.03
C LYS A 186 -13.84 -4.57 1.31
N LEU A 187 -14.07 -3.91 2.43
CA LEU A 187 -13.53 -4.31 3.74
C LEU A 187 -14.09 -5.67 4.18
N ILE A 188 -15.41 -5.82 4.15
CA ILE A 188 -16.08 -7.08 4.51
C ILE A 188 -15.67 -8.21 3.56
N TYR A 189 -15.65 -7.92 2.25
CA TYR A 189 -15.18 -8.86 1.24
C TYR A 189 -13.72 -9.29 1.47
N SER A 190 -12.84 -8.34 1.80
CA SER A 190 -11.43 -8.61 2.11
C SER A 190 -11.27 -9.56 3.29
N ARG A 191 -12.02 -9.34 4.37
CA ARG A 191 -12.04 -10.22 5.56
C ARG A 191 -12.55 -11.60 5.23
N LEU A 192 -13.63 -11.69 4.46
CA LEU A 192 -14.18 -12.96 4.02
C LEU A 192 -13.18 -13.79 3.22
N VAL A 193 -12.61 -13.20 2.16
CA VAL A 193 -11.66 -13.90 1.28
C VAL A 193 -10.38 -14.29 2.02
N ASP A 194 -9.91 -13.44 2.94
CA ASP A 194 -8.75 -13.79 3.75
C ASP A 194 -9.05 -14.90 4.75
N ALA A 195 -10.21 -14.87 5.40
CA ALA A 195 -10.63 -15.88 6.36
C ALA A 195 -10.80 -17.26 5.71
N ASP A 196 -11.47 -17.34 4.56
CA ASP A 196 -11.64 -18.58 3.80
C ASP A 196 -10.28 -19.19 3.42
N ARG A 197 -9.40 -18.39 2.79
CA ARG A 197 -8.07 -18.87 2.36
C ARG A 197 -7.15 -19.21 3.52
N THR A 198 -7.26 -18.48 4.63
CA THR A 198 -6.45 -18.75 5.83
C THR A 198 -6.91 -20.02 6.52
N ASP A 199 -8.22 -20.23 6.66
CA ASP A 199 -8.76 -21.49 7.20
C ASP A 199 -8.37 -22.69 6.31
N ALA A 200 -8.40 -22.52 4.97
CA ALA A 200 -7.91 -23.51 4.03
C ALA A 200 -6.43 -23.87 4.28
N ALA A 201 -5.58 -22.85 4.34
CA ALA A 201 -4.14 -23.03 4.55
C ALA A 201 -3.84 -23.66 5.93
N CYS A 202 -4.61 -23.32 6.96
CA CYS A 202 -4.51 -23.94 8.28
C CYS A 202 -4.82 -25.45 8.24
N PHE A 203 -5.85 -25.84 7.48
CA PHE A 203 -6.20 -27.24 7.29
C PHE A 203 -5.09 -28.00 6.53
N GLU A 204 -4.63 -27.47 5.40
CA GLU A 204 -3.58 -28.08 4.55
C GLU A 204 -2.25 -28.22 5.30
N THR A 205 -1.84 -27.17 6.03
CA THR A 205 -0.56 -27.17 6.75
C THR A 205 -0.62 -27.78 8.14
N ARG A 206 -1.84 -28.08 8.66
CA ARG A 206 -2.12 -28.53 10.04
C ARG A 206 -1.56 -27.58 11.10
N LYS A 207 -1.42 -26.29 10.75
CA LYS A 207 -0.95 -25.23 11.65
C LYS A 207 -2.09 -24.24 11.90
N GLN A 208 -2.26 -23.86 13.14
CA GLN A 208 -3.18 -22.77 13.47
C GLN A 208 -2.57 -21.43 13.03
N TYR A 209 -3.40 -20.59 12.44
CA TYR A 209 -3.01 -19.21 12.18
C TYR A 209 -2.79 -18.48 13.52
N ARG A 210 -1.68 -17.77 13.59
CA ARG A 210 -1.36 -16.83 14.67
C ARG A 210 -0.95 -15.51 14.05
N PRO A 211 -1.60 -14.39 14.40
CA PRO A 211 -1.16 -13.07 13.97
C PRO A 211 0.31 -12.83 14.35
N ASN A 212 1.04 -12.15 13.50
CA ASN A 212 2.42 -11.76 13.81
C ASN A 212 2.40 -10.75 14.97
N ALA A 213 2.75 -11.23 16.16
CA ALA A 213 2.93 -10.37 17.32
C ALA A 213 4.17 -9.50 17.14
N VAL A 214 4.05 -8.22 17.40
CA VAL A 214 5.16 -7.26 17.32
C VAL A 214 5.47 -6.67 18.68
N ASP A 215 6.74 -6.66 19.01
CA ASP A 215 7.25 -5.92 20.18
C ASP A 215 7.74 -4.53 19.74
N TRP A 216 6.81 -3.58 19.70
CA TRP A 216 7.11 -2.18 19.36
C TRP A 216 8.19 -1.56 20.27
N GLN A 217 8.19 -1.91 21.56
CA GLN A 217 9.17 -1.40 22.52
C GLN A 217 10.59 -1.87 22.19
N ASN A 218 10.74 -3.10 21.75
CA ASN A 218 12.04 -3.62 21.28
C ASN A 218 12.52 -2.88 20.03
N LEU A 219 11.62 -2.66 19.05
CA LEU A 219 11.97 -1.93 17.81
C LEU A 219 12.34 -0.48 18.10
N ILE A 220 11.65 0.21 19.02
CA ILE A 220 11.99 1.54 19.49
C ILE A 220 13.41 1.54 20.10
N SER A 221 13.70 0.59 21.00
CA SER A 221 15.01 0.48 21.66
C SER A 221 16.15 0.27 20.66
N ARG A 222 15.91 -0.50 19.58
CA ARG A 222 16.88 -0.71 18.50
C ARG A 222 17.09 0.57 17.67
N LEU A 223 16.00 1.27 17.33
CA LEU A 223 16.07 2.56 16.63
C LEU A 223 16.86 3.58 17.45
N ASP A 224 16.56 3.72 18.72
CA ASP A 224 17.25 4.64 19.63
C ASP A 224 18.75 4.35 19.73
N LYS A 225 19.11 3.07 19.83
CA LYS A 225 20.52 2.64 19.83
C LYS A 225 21.23 3.04 18.53
N SER A 226 20.59 2.80 17.39
CA SER A 226 21.13 3.18 16.07
C SER A 226 21.27 4.70 15.97
N MET A 227 20.27 5.47 16.40
CA MET A 227 20.29 6.94 16.33
C MET A 227 21.36 7.57 17.22
N ARG A 228 21.66 6.99 18.38
CA ARG A 228 22.75 7.46 19.27
C ARG A 228 24.13 7.24 18.66
N SER A 229 24.28 6.34 17.69
CA SER A 229 25.56 6.11 16.99
C SER A 229 25.87 7.17 15.94
N PHE A 230 24.88 8.01 15.55
CA PHE A 230 25.13 9.11 14.61
C PHE A 230 25.89 10.25 15.31
N ASP A 231 26.89 10.78 14.61
CA ASP A 231 27.67 11.91 15.09
C ASP A 231 26.77 13.13 15.33
N SER A 232 26.78 13.65 16.57
CA SER A 232 25.99 14.82 16.97
C SER A 232 26.76 16.14 16.87
N SER A 233 28.01 16.14 16.38
CA SER A 233 28.88 17.31 16.37
C SER A 233 28.42 18.38 15.34
N SER A 234 27.85 17.95 14.21
CA SER A 234 27.40 18.86 13.15
C SER A 234 26.08 19.54 13.48
N GLU A 235 25.92 20.79 13.03
CA GLU A 235 24.66 21.53 13.19
C GLU A 235 23.47 20.79 12.55
N ILE A 236 23.69 20.16 11.40
CA ILE A 236 22.68 19.38 10.69
C ILE A 236 22.18 18.21 11.55
N ASN A 237 23.09 17.50 12.19
CA ASN A 237 22.70 16.36 13.02
C ASN A 237 22.00 16.81 14.31
N ARG A 238 22.34 17.97 14.86
CA ARG A 238 21.56 18.57 15.95
C ARG A 238 20.14 18.91 15.55
N ILE A 239 19.93 19.48 14.36
CA ILE A 239 18.60 19.75 13.80
C ILE A 239 17.83 18.44 13.60
N ARG A 240 18.44 17.42 13.03
CA ARG A 240 17.83 16.08 12.85
C ARG A 240 17.40 15.48 14.20
N HIS A 241 18.20 15.65 15.22
CA HIS A 241 17.87 15.18 16.57
C HIS A 241 16.65 15.91 17.14
N GLN A 242 16.58 17.25 17.02
CA GLN A 242 15.44 18.05 17.48
C GLN A 242 14.14 17.67 16.73
N ILE A 243 14.21 17.48 15.42
CA ILE A 243 13.07 17.02 14.60
C ILE A 243 12.60 15.64 15.08
N ASN A 244 13.53 14.73 15.29
CA ASN A 244 13.22 13.37 15.72
C ASN A 244 12.59 13.33 17.11
N GLU A 245 13.04 14.18 18.05
CA GLU A 245 12.47 14.32 19.38
C GLU A 245 11.01 14.83 19.32
N GLN A 246 10.73 15.84 18.48
CA GLN A 246 9.36 16.32 18.27
C GLN A 246 8.46 15.22 17.69
N CYS A 247 8.96 14.44 16.76
CA CYS A 247 8.22 13.31 16.17
C CYS A 247 7.95 12.21 17.21
N CYS A 248 8.91 11.90 18.08
CA CYS A 248 8.74 10.98 19.20
C CYS A 248 7.61 11.45 20.13
N LEU A 249 7.66 12.71 20.59
CA LEU A 249 6.64 13.30 21.45
C LEU A 249 5.26 13.31 20.79
N ALA A 250 5.20 13.58 19.50
CA ALA A 250 3.95 13.55 18.73
C ALA A 250 3.34 12.13 18.63
N GLY A 251 4.13 11.06 18.83
CA GLY A 251 3.65 9.70 18.91
C GLY A 251 2.57 9.46 19.99
N ALA A 252 2.50 10.33 20.99
CA ALA A 252 1.47 10.28 22.05
C ALA A 252 0.10 10.85 21.63
N ARG A 253 -0.04 11.43 20.43
CA ARG A 253 -1.30 12.00 19.93
C ARG A 253 -2.35 10.93 19.67
N GLU A 254 -3.62 11.36 19.55
CA GLU A 254 -4.75 10.50 19.18
C GLU A 254 -4.67 10.04 17.72
N THR A 255 -5.45 8.99 17.37
CA THR A 255 -5.61 8.56 15.98
C THR A 255 -6.15 9.68 15.10
N GLY A 256 -5.53 9.91 13.92
CA GLY A 256 -5.94 11.00 13.04
C GLY A 256 -5.08 11.14 11.78
N ILE A 257 -5.24 12.27 11.09
CA ILE A 257 -4.48 12.59 9.89
C ILE A 257 -3.52 13.74 10.18
N TYR A 258 -2.23 13.50 10.05
CA TYR A 258 -1.14 14.38 10.42
C TYR A 258 -0.24 14.71 9.24
N ARG A 259 0.56 15.77 9.37
CA ARG A 259 1.56 16.21 8.39
C ARG A 259 2.94 16.30 9.02
N LEU A 260 3.93 15.86 8.27
CA LEU A 260 5.34 16.01 8.61
C LEU A 260 6.04 16.79 7.51
N SER A 261 6.25 18.08 7.75
CA SER A 261 6.93 19.00 6.84
C SER A 261 8.38 19.15 7.27
N ILE A 262 9.30 18.54 6.53
CA ILE A 262 10.74 18.62 6.81
C ILE A 262 11.47 18.89 5.50
N PRO A 263 12.36 19.89 5.45
CA PRO A 263 13.20 20.14 4.28
C PRO A 263 14.05 18.94 3.92
N THR A 264 14.46 18.84 2.66
CA THR A 264 15.34 17.76 2.19
C THR A 264 16.64 17.71 2.99
N GLY A 265 17.05 16.50 3.41
CA GLY A 265 18.22 16.29 4.26
C GLY A 265 17.97 16.43 5.76
N GLY A 266 16.75 16.80 6.19
CA GLY A 266 16.38 16.92 7.60
C GLY A 266 16.07 15.61 8.33
N GLY A 267 16.26 14.43 7.69
CA GLY A 267 16.07 13.13 8.34
C GLY A 267 14.63 12.62 8.36
N LYS A 268 13.80 13.04 7.40
CA LYS A 268 12.35 12.75 7.29
C LYS A 268 12.01 11.25 7.47
N THR A 269 12.75 10.36 6.80
CA THR A 269 12.50 8.91 6.82
C THR A 269 12.61 8.31 8.23
N LEU A 270 13.66 8.67 8.99
CA LEU A 270 13.83 8.16 10.34
C LEU A 270 12.90 8.85 11.35
N ALA A 271 12.62 10.13 11.15
CA ALA A 271 11.69 10.88 12.00
C ALA A 271 10.25 10.35 11.86
N SER A 272 9.81 10.03 10.65
CA SER A 272 8.50 9.43 10.41
C SER A 272 8.39 8.01 10.96
N LEU A 273 9.45 7.19 10.83
CA LEU A 273 9.51 5.86 11.44
C LEU A 273 9.45 5.96 12.98
N ASN A 274 10.19 6.89 13.58
CA ASN A 274 10.18 7.10 15.03
C ASN A 274 8.80 7.50 15.55
N PHE A 275 8.14 8.46 14.87
CA PHE A 275 6.74 8.78 15.16
C PHE A 275 5.87 7.54 15.12
N ALA A 276 5.95 6.76 14.02
CA ALA A 276 5.07 5.62 13.80
C ALA A 276 5.25 4.51 14.85
N LEU A 277 6.49 4.20 15.24
CA LEU A 277 6.77 3.20 16.28
C LEU A 277 6.20 3.62 17.64
N HIS A 278 6.45 4.86 18.06
CA HIS A 278 5.91 5.38 19.33
C HIS A 278 4.40 5.50 19.30
N HIS A 279 3.83 5.91 18.17
CA HIS A 279 2.38 6.02 18.00
C HIS A 279 1.71 4.64 17.99
N ALA A 280 2.29 3.65 17.31
CA ALA A 280 1.79 2.30 17.30
C ALA A 280 1.79 1.68 18.71
N LEU A 281 2.87 1.86 19.47
CA LEU A 281 2.96 1.41 20.86
C LEU A 281 1.88 2.08 21.74
N LYS A 282 1.71 3.42 21.61
CA LYS A 282 0.79 4.20 22.44
C LYS A 282 -0.68 3.90 22.15
N THR A 283 -1.03 3.73 20.87
CA THR A 283 -2.42 3.59 20.42
C THR A 283 -2.82 2.14 20.12
N GLY A 284 -1.92 1.16 20.35
CA GLY A 284 -2.19 -0.26 20.16
C GLY A 284 -2.28 -0.67 18.68
N LYS A 285 -1.69 0.10 17.74
CA LYS A 285 -1.75 -0.25 16.31
C LYS A 285 -0.94 -1.51 16.01
N HIS A 286 -1.48 -2.32 15.12
CA HIS A 286 -0.89 -3.61 14.78
C HIS A 286 0.16 -3.53 13.67
N ARG A 287 0.13 -2.47 12.81
CA ARG A 287 0.99 -2.34 11.62
C ARG A 287 1.43 -0.92 11.36
N ILE A 288 2.58 -0.83 10.70
CA ILE A 288 3.08 0.39 10.07
C ILE A 288 3.20 0.12 8.58
N ILE A 289 2.51 0.91 7.75
CA ILE A 289 2.55 0.80 6.29
C ILE A 289 3.24 2.05 5.75
N TYR A 290 4.41 1.88 5.15
CA TYR A 290 5.20 2.97 4.58
C TYR A 290 5.04 2.99 3.06
N VAL A 291 4.37 4.01 2.56
CA VAL A 291 3.98 4.15 1.15
C VAL A 291 4.86 5.17 0.45
N ILE A 292 5.52 4.77 -0.63
CA ILE A 292 6.50 5.57 -1.36
C ILE A 292 6.07 5.68 -2.84
N PRO A 293 6.27 6.83 -3.51
CA PRO A 293 5.82 6.98 -4.90
C PRO A 293 6.65 6.20 -5.92
N TYR A 294 7.93 5.90 -5.61
CA TYR A 294 8.89 5.37 -6.60
C TYR A 294 9.58 4.09 -6.13
N LEU A 295 9.68 3.10 -7.03
CA LEU A 295 10.31 1.80 -6.76
C LEU A 295 11.77 1.90 -6.29
N SER A 296 12.54 2.82 -6.88
CA SER A 296 13.96 2.98 -6.54
C SER A 296 14.20 3.39 -5.07
N ILE A 297 13.28 4.14 -4.50
CA ILE A 297 13.35 4.57 -3.09
C ILE A 297 12.85 3.47 -2.16
N THR A 298 11.93 2.63 -2.62
CA THR A 298 11.30 1.59 -1.79
C THR A 298 12.34 0.63 -1.23
N THR A 299 13.21 0.09 -2.09
CA THR A 299 14.29 -0.82 -1.67
C THR A 299 15.29 -0.13 -0.75
N GLN A 300 15.66 1.14 -1.03
CA GLN A 300 16.57 1.90 -0.19
C GLN A 300 15.97 2.17 1.20
N THR A 301 14.70 2.55 1.27
CA THR A 301 13.99 2.79 2.54
C THR A 301 13.88 1.51 3.35
N ALA A 302 13.51 0.40 2.71
CA ALA A 302 13.43 -0.90 3.37
C ALA A 302 14.79 -1.36 3.91
N LYS A 303 15.88 -1.15 3.13
CA LYS A 303 17.24 -1.38 3.61
C LYS A 303 17.57 -0.51 4.82
N THR A 304 17.28 0.79 4.76
CA THR A 304 17.51 1.70 5.88
C THR A 304 16.78 1.23 7.13
N PHE A 305 15.51 0.79 7.01
CA PHE A 305 14.74 0.28 8.15
C PHE A 305 15.35 -0.99 8.71
N ARG A 306 15.80 -1.94 7.85
CA ARG A 306 16.51 -3.14 8.32
C ARG A 306 17.77 -2.77 9.10
N ASP A 307 18.58 -1.88 8.55
CA ASP A 307 19.84 -1.47 9.15
C ASP A 307 19.62 -0.82 10.54
N VAL A 308 18.70 0.17 10.65
CA VAL A 308 18.47 0.89 11.92
C VAL A 308 17.72 0.06 12.96
N LEU A 309 16.89 -0.90 12.54
CA LEU A 309 16.15 -1.79 13.43
C LEU A 309 16.91 -3.10 13.69
N GLY A 310 18.07 -3.32 13.07
CA GLY A 310 18.86 -4.54 13.21
C GLY A 310 18.11 -5.79 12.76
N LEU A 311 17.41 -5.72 11.62
CA LEU A 311 16.62 -6.82 11.07
C LEU A 311 17.39 -7.54 9.98
N ASN A 312 17.34 -8.87 9.99
CA ASN A 312 17.88 -9.70 8.92
C ASN A 312 16.99 -9.63 7.66
N ALA A 313 17.54 -10.00 6.51
CA ALA A 313 16.81 -9.99 5.23
C ALA A 313 15.54 -10.86 5.26
N ASP A 314 15.56 -11.94 6.04
CA ASP A 314 14.46 -12.91 6.17
C ASP A 314 13.54 -12.66 7.37
N SER A 315 13.67 -11.50 8.02
CA SER A 315 12.85 -11.16 9.18
C SER A 315 11.38 -10.99 8.80
N ASP A 316 10.48 -11.66 9.53
CA ASP A 316 9.02 -11.52 9.38
C ASP A 316 8.49 -10.17 9.87
N VAL A 317 9.34 -9.31 10.43
CA VAL A 317 8.95 -7.97 10.91
C VAL A 317 8.73 -7.01 9.76
N LEU A 318 9.56 -7.06 8.69
CA LEU A 318 9.53 -6.12 7.57
C LEU A 318 9.30 -6.83 6.24
N LEU A 319 8.19 -6.48 5.59
CA LEU A 319 7.83 -6.92 4.24
C LEU A 319 8.05 -5.80 3.23
N GLU A 320 8.77 -6.11 2.15
CA GLU A 320 8.78 -5.29 0.93
C GLU A 320 7.77 -5.85 -0.07
N HIS A 321 6.78 -5.04 -0.48
CA HIS A 321 5.78 -5.47 -1.43
C HIS A 321 5.51 -4.43 -2.52
N TYR A 322 5.94 -4.74 -3.74
CA TYR A 322 5.70 -3.95 -4.96
C TYR A 322 5.76 -4.85 -6.19
N SER A 323 5.19 -4.42 -7.31
CA SER A 323 4.93 -5.24 -8.50
C SER A 323 6.14 -5.95 -9.13
N THR A 324 7.37 -5.49 -8.85
CA THR A 324 8.62 -6.09 -9.38
C THR A 324 9.47 -6.80 -8.32
N ALA A 325 9.03 -6.84 -7.05
CA ALA A 325 9.79 -7.44 -5.96
C ALA A 325 10.11 -8.93 -6.18
N GLY A 326 9.18 -9.67 -6.80
CA GLY A 326 9.41 -11.07 -7.16
C GLY A 326 10.40 -11.28 -8.30
N MET A 327 10.47 -10.36 -9.27
CA MET A 327 11.37 -10.49 -10.43
C MET A 327 12.84 -10.19 -10.09
N GLN A 328 13.11 -9.22 -9.19
CA GLN A 328 14.48 -8.87 -8.82
C GLN A 328 15.14 -9.94 -7.94
N ARG A 329 14.37 -10.54 -7.01
CA ARG A 329 14.91 -11.64 -6.16
C ARG A 329 15.19 -12.92 -6.93
N SER A 330 14.38 -13.22 -7.97
CA SER A 330 14.64 -14.36 -8.87
C SER A 330 15.94 -14.19 -9.68
N ALA A 331 16.35 -12.95 -9.96
CA ALA A 331 17.59 -12.67 -10.68
C ALA A 331 18.83 -12.78 -9.77
N ASP A 332 18.73 -12.36 -8.50
CA ASP A 332 19.85 -12.44 -7.53
C ASP A 332 20.06 -13.87 -7.00
N VAL A 333 19.03 -14.73 -7.05
CA VAL A 333 19.07 -16.14 -6.60
C VAL A 333 19.47 -17.11 -7.72
N ALA A 334 19.29 -16.73 -8.99
CA ALA A 334 19.63 -17.60 -10.13
C ALA A 334 21.13 -17.93 -10.24
N ASP A 335 22.01 -17.17 -9.59
CA ASP A 335 23.47 -17.43 -9.57
C ASP A 335 23.90 -18.47 -8.51
N ASN A 336 23.01 -18.97 -7.63
CA ASN A 336 23.34 -19.94 -6.55
C ASN A 336 22.28 -21.04 -6.35
N ALA A 337 21.62 -21.52 -7.41
CA ALA A 337 20.56 -22.53 -7.28
C ALA A 337 21.06 -23.92 -6.94
N SER A 338 20.77 -24.41 -5.75
CA SER A 338 20.61 -25.84 -5.46
C SER A 338 19.31 -26.08 -4.68
N SER A 339 18.28 -26.47 -5.45
CA SER A 339 17.15 -27.40 -5.23
C SER A 339 16.39 -27.49 -3.90
N GLU A 340 15.08 -27.65 -4.00
CA GLU A 340 14.06 -28.24 -3.09
C GLU A 340 13.75 -27.58 -1.73
N PHE A 341 14.67 -26.91 -1.05
CA PHE A 341 14.39 -26.20 0.20
C PHE A 341 13.97 -24.72 0.01
N GLU A 342 14.18 -24.13 -1.15
CA GLU A 342 13.86 -22.73 -1.47
C GLU A 342 12.36 -22.52 -1.69
N ASP A 343 11.62 -23.55 -2.09
CA ASP A 343 10.21 -23.48 -2.48
C ASP A 343 9.26 -23.16 -1.30
N ALA A 344 9.55 -23.69 -0.10
CA ALA A 344 8.70 -23.48 1.08
C ALA A 344 8.81 -22.04 1.64
N GLY A 345 10.00 -21.46 1.63
CA GLY A 345 10.23 -20.08 2.09
C GLY A 345 9.67 -19.03 1.14
N GLU A 346 9.77 -19.27 -0.17
CA GLU A 346 9.21 -18.38 -1.20
C GLU A 346 7.67 -18.42 -1.18
N HIS A 347 7.09 -19.60 -1.01
CA HIS A 347 5.64 -19.76 -0.87
C HIS A 347 5.11 -19.03 0.36
N GLN A 348 5.77 -19.12 1.51
CA GLN A 348 5.37 -18.45 2.75
C GLN A 348 5.49 -16.93 2.62
N ARG A 349 6.52 -16.41 1.96
CA ARG A 349 6.67 -14.98 1.66
C ARG A 349 5.59 -14.47 0.71
N LYS A 350 5.22 -15.26 -0.29
CA LYS A 350 4.13 -14.92 -1.21
C LYS A 350 2.79 -14.83 -0.48
N LEU A 351 2.51 -15.77 0.42
CA LEU A 351 1.31 -15.74 1.27
C LEU A 351 1.31 -14.50 2.19
N ALA A 352 2.44 -14.17 2.81
CA ALA A 352 2.58 -12.96 3.63
C ALA A 352 2.35 -11.68 2.82
N ALA A 353 2.92 -11.60 1.60
CA ALA A 353 2.72 -10.47 0.69
C ALA A 353 1.26 -10.33 0.25
N GLU A 354 0.54 -11.44 0.07
CA GLU A 354 -0.88 -11.43 -0.29
C GLU A 354 -1.79 -10.91 0.83
N ARG A 355 -1.36 -11.04 2.09
CA ARG A 355 -2.16 -10.63 3.26
C ARG A 355 -1.77 -9.29 3.85
N TRP A 356 -0.50 -8.90 3.76
CA TRP A 356 0.09 -7.79 4.52
C TRP A 356 -0.03 -8.00 6.05
N ASP A 357 0.35 -9.16 6.52
CA ASP A 357 0.29 -9.51 7.94
C ASP A 357 1.57 -9.16 8.73
N ASN A 358 2.59 -8.65 8.06
CA ASN A 358 3.83 -8.23 8.70
C ASN A 358 3.64 -6.92 9.48
N PRO A 359 4.35 -6.72 10.61
CA PRO A 359 4.28 -5.49 11.40
C PRO A 359 4.68 -4.23 10.65
N ILE A 360 5.70 -4.29 9.80
CA ILE A 360 6.15 -3.16 8.98
C ILE A 360 6.09 -3.56 7.51
N ILE A 361 5.40 -2.77 6.71
CA ILE A 361 5.23 -2.98 5.27
C ILE A 361 5.76 -1.76 4.54
N VAL A 362 6.67 -1.97 3.60
CA VAL A 362 7.18 -0.92 2.70
C VAL A 362 6.64 -1.22 1.30
N THR A 363 5.88 -0.28 0.75
CA THR A 363 5.17 -0.47 -0.51
C THR A 363 5.13 0.78 -1.37
N THR A 364 4.60 0.67 -2.59
CA THR A 364 4.45 1.81 -3.50
C THR A 364 3.05 2.42 -3.42
N MET A 365 2.94 3.71 -3.80
CA MET A 365 1.65 4.41 -3.92
C MET A 365 0.71 3.68 -4.89
N VAL A 366 1.25 3.15 -5.98
CA VAL A 366 0.46 2.39 -6.98
C VAL A 366 -0.12 1.13 -6.36
N GLU A 367 0.70 0.32 -5.67
CA GLU A 367 0.23 -0.92 -5.03
C GLU A 367 -0.80 -0.64 -3.93
N PHE A 368 -0.60 0.44 -3.16
CA PHE A 368 -1.55 0.88 -2.14
C PHE A 368 -2.92 1.22 -2.76
N LEU A 369 -2.95 2.12 -3.76
CA LEU A 369 -4.19 2.54 -4.42
C LEU A 369 -4.85 1.38 -5.18
N GLU A 370 -4.07 0.55 -5.89
CA GLU A 370 -4.60 -0.63 -6.58
C GLU A 370 -5.20 -1.65 -5.62
N THR A 371 -4.63 -1.82 -4.42
CA THR A 371 -5.21 -2.69 -3.40
C THR A 371 -6.61 -2.24 -3.00
N VAL A 372 -6.79 -0.95 -2.70
CA VAL A 372 -8.09 -0.42 -2.26
C VAL A 372 -9.11 -0.39 -3.42
N MET A 373 -8.65 -0.04 -4.63
CA MET A 373 -9.55 0.17 -5.77
C MET A 373 -9.82 -1.10 -6.58
N SER A 374 -9.06 -2.17 -6.38
CA SER A 374 -9.27 -3.42 -7.09
C SER A 374 -10.66 -4.01 -6.85
N ALA A 375 -11.13 -4.77 -7.84
CA ALA A 375 -12.28 -5.67 -7.70
C ALA A 375 -11.84 -7.13 -7.45
N ARG A 376 -10.55 -7.46 -7.69
CA ARG A 376 -10.03 -8.83 -7.63
C ARG A 376 -9.74 -9.26 -6.20
N GLY A 377 -10.25 -10.43 -5.80
CA GLY A 377 -10.07 -10.98 -4.44
C GLY A 377 -8.61 -11.12 -4.02
N THR A 378 -7.71 -11.47 -4.95
CA THR A 378 -6.26 -11.58 -4.66
C THR A 378 -5.63 -10.25 -4.25
N LYS A 379 -6.03 -9.12 -4.85
CA LYS A 379 -5.55 -7.80 -4.48
C LYS A 379 -6.27 -7.26 -3.25
N LEU A 380 -7.60 -7.42 -3.18
CA LEU A 380 -8.39 -6.96 -2.05
C LEU A 380 -8.11 -7.71 -0.74
N ARG A 381 -7.57 -8.94 -0.80
CA ARG A 381 -7.29 -9.76 0.38
C ARG A 381 -6.51 -9.03 1.47
N LYS A 382 -5.65 -8.09 1.14
CA LYS A 382 -4.83 -7.32 2.09
C LYS A 382 -5.47 -6.02 2.58
N PHE A 383 -6.62 -5.61 2.02
CA PHE A 383 -7.24 -4.33 2.33
C PHE A 383 -7.64 -4.21 3.81
N HIS A 384 -8.19 -5.26 4.41
CA HIS A 384 -8.58 -5.26 5.81
C HIS A 384 -7.39 -5.03 6.77
N ASN A 385 -6.18 -5.36 6.34
CA ASN A 385 -4.95 -5.15 7.10
C ASN A 385 -4.40 -3.70 7.02
N MET A 386 -5.05 -2.82 6.23
CA MET A 386 -4.84 -1.37 6.30
C MET A 386 -5.63 -0.72 7.44
N ALA A 387 -6.66 -1.40 7.96
CA ALA A 387 -7.40 -0.97 9.15
C ALA A 387 -6.50 -1.02 10.39
N ASP A 388 -6.77 -0.15 11.35
CA ASP A 388 -6.08 -0.06 12.64
C ASP A 388 -4.54 -0.07 12.53
N SER A 389 -4.02 0.71 11.57
CA SER A 389 -2.59 0.80 11.27
C SER A 389 -2.08 2.25 11.30
N VAL A 390 -0.75 2.43 11.29
CA VAL A 390 -0.11 3.72 11.01
C VAL A 390 0.34 3.71 9.56
N ILE A 391 -0.25 4.57 8.72
CA ILE A 391 0.06 4.64 7.30
C ILE A 391 0.83 5.94 7.00
N ILE A 392 2.06 5.80 6.54
CA ILE A 392 2.93 6.93 6.20
C ILE A 392 2.98 7.05 4.68
N PHE A 393 2.62 8.22 4.16
CA PHE A 393 2.80 8.56 2.75
C PHE A 393 4.01 9.47 2.60
N ASP A 394 5.11 8.94 2.09
CA ASP A 394 6.30 9.74 1.84
C ASP A 394 6.22 10.39 0.45
N GLU A 395 6.83 11.58 0.31
CA GLU A 395 6.81 12.41 -0.91
C GLU A 395 5.39 12.61 -1.48
N ILE A 396 4.43 12.93 -0.59
CA ILE A 396 2.99 13.04 -0.96
C ILE A 396 2.72 14.07 -2.07
N GLN A 397 3.59 15.06 -2.29
CA GLN A 397 3.46 16.02 -3.38
C GLN A 397 3.59 15.38 -4.78
N SER A 398 4.08 14.13 -4.86
CA SER A 398 4.15 13.37 -6.12
C SER A 398 2.81 12.77 -6.57
N LEU A 399 1.77 12.87 -5.74
CA LEU A 399 0.44 12.34 -6.04
C LEU A 399 -0.14 13.00 -7.30
N PRO A 400 -0.56 12.23 -8.32
CA PRO A 400 -1.15 12.79 -9.53
C PRO A 400 -2.43 13.58 -9.23
N MET A 401 -2.59 14.74 -9.85
CA MET A 401 -3.72 15.66 -9.58
C MET A 401 -5.10 15.01 -9.78
N ASN A 402 -5.24 14.11 -10.74
CA ASN A 402 -6.48 13.40 -11.03
C ASN A 402 -6.86 12.35 -9.97
N THR A 403 -5.93 11.96 -9.11
CA THR A 403 -6.15 10.97 -8.04
C THR A 403 -6.40 11.61 -6.67
N ILE A 404 -6.26 12.94 -6.53
CA ILE A 404 -6.33 13.64 -5.23
C ILE A 404 -7.67 13.40 -4.52
N ASN A 405 -8.80 13.57 -5.22
CA ASN A 405 -10.12 13.37 -4.58
C ASN A 405 -10.28 11.93 -4.08
N LEU A 406 -9.90 10.96 -4.92
CA LEU A 406 -9.94 9.54 -4.57
C LEU A 406 -9.04 9.23 -3.35
N PHE A 407 -7.83 9.78 -3.34
CA PHE A 407 -6.90 9.65 -2.22
C PHE A 407 -7.49 10.24 -0.93
N ASN A 408 -8.04 11.47 -0.98
CA ASN A 408 -8.65 12.12 0.18
C ASN A 408 -9.78 11.27 0.78
N GLU A 409 -10.64 10.70 -0.05
CA GLU A 409 -11.73 9.82 0.39
C GLU A 409 -11.19 8.53 1.04
N ILE A 410 -10.23 7.86 0.40
CA ILE A 410 -9.66 6.62 0.90
C ILE A 410 -8.99 6.84 2.26
N VAL A 411 -8.12 7.84 2.38
CA VAL A 411 -7.38 8.05 3.64
C VAL A 411 -8.26 8.60 4.76
N SER A 412 -9.28 9.38 4.40
CA SER A 412 -10.29 9.83 5.37
C SER A 412 -11.13 8.65 5.87
N PHE A 413 -11.55 7.73 5.00
CA PHE A 413 -12.21 6.48 5.39
C PHE A 413 -11.31 5.65 6.32
N LEU A 414 -10.07 5.40 5.93
CA LEU A 414 -9.13 4.63 6.75
C LEU A 414 -8.92 5.25 8.13
N SER A 415 -8.81 6.58 8.21
CA SER A 415 -8.63 7.26 9.50
C SER A 415 -9.91 7.31 10.33
N LYS A 416 -11.04 7.72 9.75
CA LYS A 416 -12.27 8.01 10.49
C LYS A 416 -13.13 6.77 10.73
N ILE A 417 -13.08 5.79 9.84
CA ILE A 417 -13.93 4.58 9.92
C ILE A 417 -13.13 3.40 10.48
N THR A 418 -11.92 3.16 9.98
CA THR A 418 -11.13 1.98 10.36
C THR A 418 -10.02 2.26 11.37
N ASN A 419 -10.09 3.39 12.08
CA ASN A 419 -9.18 3.74 13.17
C ASN A 419 -7.69 3.78 12.78
N SER A 420 -7.35 4.08 11.51
CA SER A 420 -5.94 4.17 11.11
C SER A 420 -5.39 5.59 11.28
N THR A 421 -4.13 5.72 11.65
CA THR A 421 -3.44 7.00 11.69
C THR A 421 -2.70 7.23 10.38
N ILE A 422 -2.89 8.38 9.78
CA ILE A 422 -2.28 8.77 8.51
C ILE A 422 -1.23 9.84 8.77
N LEU A 423 -0.03 9.64 8.22
CA LEU A 423 1.04 10.65 8.25
C LEU A 423 1.44 11.02 6.83
N LEU A 424 1.27 12.29 6.46
CA LEU A 424 1.64 12.83 5.17
C LEU A 424 3.02 13.51 5.26
N CYS A 425 4.04 12.89 4.66
CA CYS A 425 5.41 13.39 4.68
C CYS A 425 5.75 14.10 3.37
N SER A 426 6.31 15.30 3.47
CA SER A 426 6.75 16.10 2.32
C SER A 426 7.73 17.18 2.75
N ALA A 427 8.59 17.63 1.82
CA ALA A 427 9.30 18.90 1.97
C ALA A 427 8.37 20.09 1.69
N THR A 428 7.38 19.92 0.81
CA THR A 428 6.40 20.93 0.40
C THR A 428 5.01 20.33 0.46
N GLN A 429 4.21 20.67 1.47
CA GLN A 429 2.89 20.08 1.66
C GLN A 429 1.89 20.53 0.59
N PRO A 430 1.25 19.61 -0.14
CA PRO A 430 0.12 19.94 -0.98
C PRO A 430 -1.10 20.30 -0.10
N LEU A 431 -1.92 21.24 -0.56
CA LEU A 431 -3.12 21.69 0.16
C LEU A 431 -4.29 20.72 -0.05
N LEU A 432 -4.15 19.47 0.38
CA LEU A 432 -5.16 18.41 0.20
C LEU A 432 -6.46 18.70 0.96
N GLU A 433 -6.41 19.53 2.00
CA GLU A 433 -7.57 20.01 2.76
C GLU A 433 -8.32 21.17 2.08
N LYS A 434 -7.85 21.65 0.91
CA LYS A 434 -8.45 22.77 0.16
C LYS A 434 -8.67 22.39 -1.30
N THR A 435 -9.34 21.30 -1.54
CA THR A 435 -9.67 20.83 -2.89
C THR A 435 -11.04 21.35 -3.36
N LYS A 436 -11.36 21.19 -4.64
CA LYS A 436 -12.64 21.63 -5.21
C LYS A 436 -13.81 20.71 -4.85
N ARG A 437 -13.54 19.46 -4.49
CA ARG A 437 -14.55 18.44 -4.18
C ARG A 437 -14.42 18.01 -2.73
N GLU A 438 -13.72 16.91 -2.48
CA GLU A 438 -13.62 16.32 -1.16
C GLU A 438 -12.30 16.71 -0.48
N ASN A 439 -12.43 17.43 0.61
CA ASN A 439 -11.31 17.89 1.41
C ASN A 439 -10.79 16.77 2.32
N LEU A 440 -9.48 16.73 2.51
CA LEU A 440 -8.89 15.81 3.48
C LEU A 440 -9.29 16.21 4.91
N LEU A 441 -9.75 15.25 5.70
CA LEU A 441 -10.23 15.46 7.07
C LEU A 441 -9.07 15.45 8.09
N LEU A 442 -8.22 16.49 8.05
CA LEU A 442 -7.08 16.64 8.94
C LEU A 442 -7.48 16.68 10.43
N SER A 443 -6.56 16.29 11.30
CA SER A 443 -6.65 16.47 12.75
C SER A 443 -6.61 17.97 13.12
N GLU A 444 -7.10 18.35 14.30
CA GLU A 444 -7.17 19.75 14.75
C GLU A 444 -5.79 20.45 14.74
N LYS A 445 -4.74 19.73 15.15
CA LYS A 445 -3.33 20.19 15.10
C LYS A 445 -2.54 19.21 14.22
N PRO A 446 -2.63 19.33 12.88
CA PRO A 446 -2.11 18.30 12.00
C PRO A 446 -0.59 18.26 11.92
N ASP A 447 0.10 19.37 12.13
CA ASP A 447 1.54 19.42 11.96
C ASP A 447 2.26 18.78 13.15
N LEU A 448 3.18 17.83 12.87
CA LEU A 448 3.96 17.17 13.94
C LEU A 448 5.08 18.07 14.48
N ILE A 449 5.58 18.98 13.66
CA ILE A 449 6.70 19.85 13.97
C ILE A 449 6.22 21.29 14.03
N ALA A 450 6.61 21.98 15.09
CA ALA A 450 6.48 23.41 15.19
C ALA A 450 7.66 24.11 14.48
N GLU A 451 7.43 25.33 13.96
CA GLU A 451 8.50 26.20 13.40
C GLU A 451 9.28 25.62 12.21
N THR A 452 8.58 24.99 11.26
CA THR A 452 9.19 24.42 10.04
C THR A 452 10.05 25.44 9.28
N GLU A 453 9.64 26.71 9.22
CA GLU A 453 10.38 27.80 8.55
C GLU A 453 11.79 28.00 9.13
N SER A 454 11.96 27.87 10.44
CA SER A 454 13.27 27.96 11.09
C SER A 454 14.23 26.86 10.63
N TYR A 455 13.71 25.67 10.37
CA TYR A 455 14.51 24.56 9.84
C TYR A 455 14.82 24.72 8.35
N GLU A 456 13.93 25.31 7.57
CA GLU A 456 14.17 25.60 6.14
C GLU A 456 15.39 26.51 5.95
N ASP A 457 15.48 27.58 6.71
CA ASP A 457 16.61 28.51 6.62
C ASP A 457 17.95 27.86 7.04
N LYS A 458 17.95 27.09 8.13
CA LYS A 458 19.14 26.39 8.64
C LYS A 458 19.62 25.25 7.75
N LEU A 459 18.69 24.59 7.02
CA LEU A 459 19.00 23.50 6.11
C LEU A 459 19.20 23.95 4.66
N ARG A 460 19.10 25.25 4.38
CA ARG A 460 19.30 25.80 3.03
C ARG A 460 20.74 25.60 2.57
N ARG A 461 20.92 24.69 1.58
CA ARG A 461 22.23 24.34 1.02
C ARG A 461 22.41 24.76 -0.43
N THR A 462 21.35 25.25 -1.06
CA THR A 462 21.36 25.56 -2.48
C THR A 462 20.98 27.00 -2.73
N ARG A 463 21.67 27.61 -3.69
CA ARG A 463 21.28 28.89 -4.28
C ARG A 463 20.61 28.62 -5.62
N ILE A 464 19.37 29.02 -5.77
CA ILE A 464 18.62 28.86 -7.02
C ILE A 464 18.77 30.14 -7.84
N VAL A 465 19.15 29.99 -9.11
CA VAL A 465 19.18 31.07 -10.10
C VAL A 465 18.22 30.66 -11.22
N ALA A 466 17.13 31.41 -11.39
CA ALA A 466 16.15 31.16 -12.44
C ALA A 466 16.39 32.12 -13.64
N SER A 467 16.28 31.57 -14.85
CA SER A 467 16.24 32.34 -16.09
C SER A 467 14.92 32.08 -16.81
N ALA A 468 14.21 33.15 -17.17
CA ALA A 468 12.98 33.05 -17.96
C ALA A 468 13.26 33.00 -19.47
N GLU A 469 14.53 33.12 -19.90
CA GLU A 469 14.92 33.07 -21.29
C GLU A 469 14.81 31.64 -21.84
N ASN A 470 14.29 31.57 -23.05
CA ASN A 470 14.24 30.34 -23.82
C ASN A 470 15.64 29.99 -24.35
N LYS A 471 16.06 28.76 -24.10
CA LYS A 471 17.39 28.29 -24.51
C LYS A 471 17.27 27.04 -25.37
N SER A 472 18.07 27.00 -26.42
CA SER A 472 18.24 25.79 -27.24
C SER A 472 19.03 24.71 -26.50
N CYS A 473 18.98 23.47 -26.97
CA CYS A 473 19.79 22.38 -26.41
C CYS A 473 21.30 22.67 -26.49
N ASP A 474 21.78 23.37 -27.54
CA ASP A 474 23.19 23.76 -27.68
C ASP A 474 23.58 24.84 -26.67
N GLU A 475 22.75 25.87 -26.45
CA GLU A 475 22.97 26.87 -25.39
C GLU A 475 22.97 26.27 -24.00
N LEU A 476 22.04 25.34 -23.71
CA LEU A 476 22.04 24.61 -22.46
C LEU A 476 23.30 23.75 -22.30
N GLY A 477 23.74 23.07 -23.36
CA GLY A 477 24.99 22.32 -23.39
C GLY A 477 26.21 23.18 -23.03
N GLN A 478 26.30 24.38 -23.58
CA GLN A 478 27.36 25.35 -23.26
C GLN A 478 27.31 25.79 -21.78
N ILE A 479 26.10 26.10 -21.26
CA ILE A 479 25.93 26.50 -19.87
C ILE A 479 26.35 25.35 -18.94
N ILE A 480 25.91 24.10 -19.20
CA ILE A 480 26.25 22.92 -18.43
C ILE A 480 27.76 22.72 -18.41
N TYR A 481 28.42 22.80 -19.56
CA TYR A 481 29.86 22.65 -19.68
C TYR A 481 30.62 23.71 -18.88
N GLN A 482 30.21 24.97 -18.97
CA GLN A 482 30.80 26.08 -18.20
C GLN A 482 30.59 25.91 -16.71
N GLN A 483 29.40 25.50 -16.28
CA GLN A 483 29.13 25.26 -14.87
C GLN A 483 29.93 24.06 -14.32
N ALA A 484 30.10 23.00 -15.10
CA ALA A 484 30.93 21.87 -14.73
C ALA A 484 32.40 22.26 -14.57
N ARG A 485 32.97 23.07 -15.50
CA ARG A 485 34.34 23.58 -15.38
C ARG A 485 34.53 24.45 -14.14
N LYS A 486 33.50 25.23 -13.76
CA LYS A 486 33.57 26.11 -12.59
C LYS A 486 33.45 25.34 -11.27
N ASN A 487 32.61 24.33 -11.22
CA ASN A 487 32.20 23.65 -9.98
C ASN A 487 32.75 22.22 -9.82
N GLY A 488 33.46 21.69 -10.82
CA GLY A 488 34.05 20.35 -10.84
C GLY A 488 33.10 19.25 -11.32
N ASN A 489 31.77 19.40 -11.13
CA ASN A 489 30.78 18.48 -11.65
C ASN A 489 29.42 19.17 -11.87
N CYS A 490 28.59 18.60 -12.76
CA CYS A 490 27.28 19.17 -13.06
C CYS A 490 26.27 18.08 -13.43
N LEU A 491 25.06 18.18 -12.89
CA LEU A 491 23.90 17.40 -13.30
C LEU A 491 22.97 18.25 -14.16
N ALA A 492 22.62 17.76 -15.35
CA ALA A 492 21.59 18.34 -16.18
C ALA A 492 20.32 17.49 -16.14
N ILE A 493 19.18 18.08 -15.81
CA ILE A 493 17.88 17.40 -15.78
C ILE A 493 16.97 18.03 -16.82
N VAL A 494 16.48 17.21 -17.75
CA VAL A 494 15.57 17.62 -18.83
C VAL A 494 14.31 16.77 -18.86
N ASN A 495 13.29 17.26 -19.56
CA ASN A 495 11.97 16.60 -19.54
C ASN A 495 11.85 15.51 -20.62
N LEU A 496 12.50 15.67 -21.76
CA LEU A 496 12.38 14.77 -22.90
C LEU A 496 13.66 13.96 -23.14
N LYS A 497 13.51 12.69 -23.50
CA LYS A 497 14.63 11.83 -23.90
C LYS A 497 15.41 12.38 -25.10
N LYS A 498 14.71 13.08 -25.99
CA LYS A 498 15.30 13.73 -27.17
C LYS A 498 16.23 14.86 -26.73
N GLU A 499 15.78 15.75 -25.84
CA GLU A 499 16.58 16.84 -25.28
C GLU A 499 17.84 16.32 -24.57
N ALA A 500 17.68 15.26 -23.73
CA ALA A 500 18.82 14.63 -23.07
C ALA A 500 19.86 14.10 -24.05
N ARG A 501 19.42 13.58 -25.19
CA ARG A 501 20.32 13.10 -26.25
C ARG A 501 21.04 14.26 -26.98
N GLU A 502 20.31 15.28 -27.34
CA GLU A 502 20.85 16.46 -28.05
C GLU A 502 21.89 17.23 -27.21
N ILE A 503 21.57 17.47 -25.93
CA ILE A 503 22.50 18.08 -24.96
C ILE A 503 23.74 17.21 -24.78
N PHE A 504 23.57 15.90 -24.65
CA PHE A 504 24.70 14.98 -24.50
C PHE A 504 25.63 15.05 -25.72
N GLN A 505 25.09 15.04 -26.93
CA GLN A 505 25.86 15.19 -28.18
C GLN A 505 26.57 16.56 -28.27
N CYS A 506 25.95 17.62 -27.76
CA CYS A 506 26.58 18.93 -27.66
C CYS A 506 27.79 18.86 -26.70
N LEU A 507 27.65 18.24 -25.54
CA LEU A 507 28.73 18.08 -24.57
C LEU A 507 29.90 17.23 -25.12
N GLU A 508 29.62 16.17 -25.87
CA GLU A 508 30.68 15.39 -26.58
C GLU A 508 31.48 16.26 -27.57
N ARG A 509 30.84 17.22 -28.24
CA ARG A 509 31.52 18.15 -29.14
C ARG A 509 32.33 19.23 -28.41
N LEU A 510 31.89 19.62 -27.20
CA LEU A 510 32.55 20.66 -26.40
C LEU A 510 33.74 20.10 -25.61
N ASP A 511 33.67 18.84 -25.16
CA ASP A 511 34.68 18.20 -24.35
C ASP A 511 35.74 17.48 -25.20
N VAL A 512 36.34 18.20 -26.12
CA VAL A 512 37.35 17.67 -27.06
C VAL A 512 38.56 17.05 -26.34
N ASN A 513 38.91 17.58 -25.18
CA ASN A 513 40.06 17.15 -24.40
C ASN A 513 39.72 16.00 -23.41
N HIS A 514 38.48 15.52 -23.39
CA HIS A 514 37.99 14.50 -22.45
C HIS A 514 38.25 14.86 -20.97
N GLU A 515 38.03 16.14 -20.64
CA GLU A 515 38.21 16.69 -19.29
C GLU A 515 37.19 16.06 -18.31
N PHE A 516 36.01 15.67 -18.82
CA PHE A 516 34.91 15.15 -18.03
C PHE A 516 34.59 13.68 -18.32
N GLU A 517 34.05 12.99 -17.35
CA GLU A 517 33.29 11.76 -17.58
C GLU A 517 31.84 12.14 -17.92
N LEU A 518 31.44 11.88 -19.19
CA LEU A 518 30.09 12.18 -19.66
C LEU A 518 29.19 10.97 -19.47
N ILE A 519 28.11 11.10 -18.70
CA ILE A 519 27.14 10.02 -18.44
C ILE A 519 25.75 10.49 -18.81
N ARG A 520 25.01 9.64 -19.53
CA ARG A 520 23.59 9.91 -19.85
C ARG A 520 22.72 8.86 -19.20
N LEU A 521 21.66 9.31 -18.48
CA LEU A 521 20.65 8.47 -17.86
C LEU A 521 19.27 8.71 -18.48
N SER A 522 18.56 7.64 -18.81
CA SER A 522 17.18 7.74 -19.28
C SER A 522 16.39 6.46 -19.00
N THR A 523 15.06 6.56 -19.01
CA THR A 523 14.16 5.41 -18.88
C THR A 523 14.24 4.40 -20.04
N ALA A 524 14.98 4.72 -21.12
CA ALA A 524 15.23 3.80 -22.22
C ALA A 524 16.34 2.77 -21.91
N MET A 525 17.07 2.93 -20.80
CA MET A 525 18.12 2.01 -20.38
C MET A 525 17.49 0.83 -19.61
N CYS A 526 18.07 -0.37 -19.79
CA CYS A 526 17.70 -1.51 -18.95
C CYS A 526 18.11 -1.28 -17.49
N GLY A 527 17.44 -1.97 -16.56
CA GLY A 527 17.63 -1.78 -15.11
C GLY A 527 19.10 -1.96 -14.67
N ARG A 528 19.77 -3.02 -15.12
CA ARG A 528 21.18 -3.32 -14.78
C ARG A 528 22.12 -2.19 -15.24
N HIS A 529 22.03 -1.78 -16.51
CA HIS A 529 22.87 -0.70 -17.05
C HIS A 529 22.65 0.61 -16.29
N ARG A 530 21.41 0.91 -15.89
CA ARG A 530 21.11 2.09 -15.08
C ARG A 530 21.78 2.02 -13.70
N THR A 531 21.70 0.89 -13.04
CA THR A 531 22.36 0.66 -11.73
C THR A 531 23.88 0.82 -11.85
N ASP A 532 24.48 0.26 -12.88
CA ASP A 532 25.92 0.38 -13.15
C ASP A 532 26.34 1.84 -13.37
N CYS A 533 25.55 2.61 -14.13
CA CYS A 533 25.78 4.04 -14.32
C CYS A 533 25.66 4.83 -13.00
N LEU A 534 24.65 4.55 -12.18
CA LEU A 534 24.48 5.21 -10.88
C LEU A 534 25.62 4.91 -9.92
N ASN A 535 26.06 3.66 -9.85
CA ASN A 535 27.22 3.26 -9.05
C ASN A 535 28.50 3.97 -9.53
N ARG A 536 28.70 4.08 -10.86
CA ARG A 536 29.80 4.82 -11.47
C ARG A 536 29.77 6.30 -11.14
N ILE A 537 28.60 6.96 -11.22
CA ILE A 537 28.43 8.35 -10.81
C ILE A 537 28.78 8.51 -9.33
N GLY A 538 28.29 7.65 -8.44
CA GLY A 538 28.62 7.69 -7.01
C GLY A 538 30.12 7.63 -6.76
N ALA A 539 30.84 6.71 -7.43
CA ALA A 539 32.29 6.61 -7.33
C ALA A 539 33.05 7.84 -7.88
N LEU A 540 32.52 8.49 -8.94
CA LEU A 540 33.11 9.71 -9.52
C LEU A 540 32.87 10.96 -8.67
N LEU A 541 31.82 10.98 -7.87
CA LEU A 541 31.49 12.08 -6.96
C LEU A 541 32.19 11.99 -5.62
N ASP A 542 32.89 10.88 -5.36
CA ASP A 542 33.72 10.73 -4.16
C ASP A 542 34.84 11.80 -4.18
N PRO A 543 35.05 12.55 -3.06
CA PRO A 543 36.07 13.60 -2.98
C PRO A 543 37.51 13.15 -3.32
N GLY A 544 37.79 11.85 -3.21
CA GLY A 544 39.09 11.27 -3.60
C GLY A 544 39.26 11.01 -5.09
N ASN A 545 38.24 11.21 -5.93
CA ASN A 545 38.31 10.93 -7.36
C ASN A 545 38.75 12.18 -8.17
N PRO A 546 39.82 12.08 -8.96
CA PRO A 546 40.35 13.22 -9.71
C PRO A 546 39.54 13.60 -10.97
N LYS A 547 38.66 12.70 -11.47
CA LYS A 547 37.94 12.94 -12.72
C LYS A 547 36.57 13.57 -12.52
N PRO A 548 36.36 14.82 -13.02
CA PRO A 548 35.06 15.47 -12.91
C PRO A 548 34.01 14.81 -13.80
N VAL A 549 32.72 14.92 -13.41
CA VAL A 549 31.60 14.25 -14.10
C VAL A 549 30.51 15.25 -14.53
N ILE A 550 30.00 15.07 -15.74
CA ILE A 550 28.76 15.68 -16.21
C ILE A 550 27.74 14.56 -16.46
N CYS A 551 26.61 14.64 -15.75
CA CYS A 551 25.50 13.72 -15.98
C CYS A 551 24.34 14.44 -16.66
N VAL A 552 23.83 13.90 -17.77
CA VAL A 552 22.60 14.38 -18.42
C VAL A 552 21.51 13.34 -18.19
N SER A 553 20.46 13.72 -17.50
CA SER A 553 19.38 12.80 -17.13
C SER A 553 18.01 13.37 -17.48
N THR A 554 17.05 12.48 -17.68
CA THR A 554 15.64 12.84 -17.54
C THR A 554 15.26 12.88 -16.06
N GLN A 555 13.99 13.17 -15.74
CA GLN A 555 13.47 13.18 -14.35
C GLN A 555 13.77 11.91 -13.53
N LEU A 556 14.29 10.87 -14.16
CA LEU A 556 14.66 9.59 -13.53
C LEU A 556 15.57 9.74 -12.31
N ILE A 557 16.44 10.74 -12.30
CA ILE A 557 17.43 10.98 -11.23
C ILE A 557 16.87 11.81 -10.07
N GLU A 558 15.70 12.41 -10.22
CA GLU A 558 15.10 13.30 -9.21
C GLU A 558 14.60 12.56 -7.98
N ALA A 559 14.29 11.28 -8.15
CA ALA A 559 13.73 10.47 -7.09
C ALA A 559 14.46 9.14 -6.93
N GLY A 560 14.82 8.79 -5.71
CA GLY A 560 15.40 7.49 -5.37
C GLY A 560 16.87 7.32 -5.64
N VAL A 561 17.62 8.41 -5.80
CA VAL A 561 19.06 8.37 -6.01
C VAL A 561 19.74 9.30 -5.01
N ASP A 562 20.56 8.74 -4.12
CA ASP A 562 21.33 9.51 -3.14
C ASP A 562 22.67 9.95 -3.73
N ILE A 563 22.62 10.95 -4.58
CA ILE A 563 23.78 11.52 -5.28
C ILE A 563 23.74 13.05 -5.15
N SER A 564 24.87 13.66 -4.83
CA SER A 564 24.99 15.11 -4.67
C SER A 564 25.98 15.69 -5.67
N PHE A 565 25.48 16.54 -6.58
CA PHE A 565 26.31 17.30 -7.52
C PHE A 565 26.53 18.71 -6.98
N ALA A 566 27.71 19.30 -7.30
CA ALA A 566 28.03 20.68 -6.93
C ALA A 566 27.17 21.72 -7.68
N CYS A 567 26.69 21.38 -8.88
CA CYS A 567 25.81 22.21 -9.67
C CYS A 567 24.73 21.36 -10.34
N VAL A 568 23.49 21.88 -10.38
CA VAL A 568 22.37 21.27 -11.12
C VAL A 568 21.78 22.29 -12.08
N VAL A 569 21.64 21.92 -13.35
CA VAL A 569 20.92 22.68 -14.38
C VAL A 569 19.64 21.94 -14.72
N ARG A 570 18.49 22.55 -14.46
CA ARG A 570 17.19 21.95 -14.73
C ARG A 570 16.41 22.72 -15.78
N ALA A 571 15.92 22.04 -16.80
CA ALA A 571 14.98 22.60 -17.76
C ALA A 571 13.55 22.58 -17.18
N VAL A 572 12.87 23.73 -17.18
CA VAL A 572 11.49 23.85 -16.66
C VAL A 572 10.49 23.63 -17.80
N LEU A 573 9.35 23.02 -17.50
CA LEU A 573 8.26 22.64 -18.43
C LEU A 573 7.46 23.83 -19.00
N CYS A 574 8.09 24.98 -19.25
CA CYS A 574 7.42 26.04 -20.02
C CYS A 574 7.94 25.98 -21.45
N ARG A 575 7.05 25.72 -22.41
CA ARG A 575 7.43 25.95 -23.82
C ARG A 575 7.43 27.46 -24.11
N PRO A 576 8.55 27.99 -24.47
CA PRO A 576 9.86 27.37 -24.72
C PRO A 576 10.70 27.21 -23.42
N LEU A 577 11.77 26.44 -23.46
CA LEU A 577 12.59 25.98 -22.34
C LEU A 577 13.20 27.14 -21.50
N GLY A 578 12.62 27.42 -20.31
CA GLY A 578 13.32 28.17 -19.27
C GLY A 578 14.33 27.27 -18.53
N ALA A 579 15.47 27.81 -18.11
CA ALA A 579 16.44 27.07 -17.32
C ALA A 579 16.48 27.57 -15.86
N VAL A 580 16.44 26.67 -14.91
CA VAL A 580 16.75 26.94 -13.51
C VAL A 580 18.10 26.33 -13.18
N ILE A 581 19.02 27.13 -12.69
CA ILE A 581 20.36 26.69 -12.27
C ILE A 581 20.36 26.67 -10.74
N GLY A 582 20.43 25.49 -10.16
CA GLY A 582 20.66 25.31 -8.72
C GLY A 582 22.15 25.12 -8.45
N MET A 583 22.74 25.92 -7.59
CA MET A 583 24.10 25.70 -7.09
C MET A 583 24.00 25.18 -5.66
N VAL A 584 24.68 24.08 -5.39
CA VAL A 584 24.84 23.56 -4.03
C VAL A 584 26.02 24.29 -3.40
N ASN A 585 25.78 25.08 -2.36
CA ASN A 585 26.87 25.58 -1.54
C ASN A 585 27.33 24.43 -0.62
N ARG A 586 28.57 24.02 -0.73
CA ARG A 586 29.22 23.12 0.21
C ARG A 586 29.53 23.83 1.52
#